data_873786c82eff7c8a8b08fe18b9b89e3a
#
_entry.id   873786c82eff7c8a8b08fe18b9b89e3a
#
_cell.length_a   1.000
_cell.length_b   1.000
_cell.length_c   1.000
_cell.angle_alpha   90.00
_cell.angle_beta   90.00
_cell.angle_gamma   90.00
#
_symmetry.space_group_name_H-M   'P 1'
#
loop_
_entity.id
_entity.type
_entity.pdbx_description
1 polymer ?
#
loop_
_entity_poly.entity_id
_entity_poly.type
_entity_poly.pdbx_seq_one_letter_code
_entity_poly.pdbx_strand_id
1 'polypeptide(L)'
;NQIFKIRKELESIVIENEEVEDEDKIKIKYSSKLSQIMKKLFEVANDTAYKQVEQRANEFYKKMTHENAAIVGDIKIDLQTSEIYTVDESGSRILNINQGNRISIQLAVIAGILTVAQEQFGIQYPFVTDAPVSHLGGDNKTSTIKTMVEAFEQSIIIIKDDTSTKNKANDEIRKFINESSSIEAAYELSLSKSENINDQY
;
A
#
# COMPACT_ATOMS: atom_id res chain seq x y z
N ASN A 1 19.36 12.97 -12.23
CA ASN A 1 20.30 13.52 -13.23
C ASN A 1 21.22 14.63 -12.71
N GLN A 2 20.85 15.39 -11.67
CA GLN A 2 21.75 16.38 -11.07
C GLN A 2 22.86 15.74 -10.22
N ILE A 3 22.55 14.72 -9.44
CA ILE A 3 23.52 14.00 -8.59
C ILE A 3 24.62 13.34 -9.44
N PHE A 4 24.26 12.79 -10.59
CA PHE A 4 25.21 12.20 -11.52
C PHE A 4 26.16 13.24 -12.15
N LYS A 5 25.65 14.45 -12.41
CA LYS A 5 26.43 15.56 -12.96
C LYS A 5 27.44 16.10 -11.95
N ILE A 6 26.99 16.32 -10.71
CA ILE A 6 27.84 16.75 -9.58
C ILE A 6 28.94 15.72 -9.28
N ARG A 7 28.60 14.44 -9.38
CA ARG A 7 29.57 13.36 -9.18
C ARG A 7 30.66 13.36 -10.26
N LYS A 8 30.29 13.53 -11.51
CA LYS A 8 31.22 13.60 -12.63
C LYS A 8 32.12 14.85 -12.57
N GLU A 9 31.57 15.97 -12.10
CA GLU A 9 32.34 17.19 -11.82
C GLU A 9 33.31 17.03 -10.66
N LEU A 10 32.92 16.34 -9.57
CA LEU A 10 33.80 16.02 -8.46
C LEU A 10 34.93 15.06 -8.88
N GLU A 11 34.63 14.05 -9.70
CA GLU A 11 35.64 13.14 -10.23
C GLU A 11 36.63 13.86 -11.16
N SER A 12 36.19 14.84 -11.96
CA SER A 12 37.09 15.64 -12.83
C SER A 12 37.98 16.59 -12.02
N ILE A 13 37.47 17.23 -10.97
CA ILE A 13 38.24 18.10 -10.07
C ILE A 13 39.35 17.34 -9.33
N VAL A 14 39.07 16.09 -8.96
CA VAL A 14 40.07 15.22 -8.28
C VAL A 14 41.20 14.79 -9.21
N ILE A 15 40.92 14.68 -10.52
CA ILE A 15 41.95 14.27 -11.51
C ILE A 15 42.84 15.47 -11.92
N GLU A 16 42.34 16.71 -11.86
CA GLU A 16 43.12 17.92 -12.24
C GLU A 16 44.09 18.43 -11.19
N ASN A 17 44.00 17.99 -9.91
CA ASN A 17 44.92 18.40 -8.86
C ASN A 17 46.02 17.36 -8.64
N GLU A 18 47.11 17.47 -9.39
CA GLU A 18 48.29 16.60 -9.25
C GLU A 18 49.08 16.78 -7.93
N GLU A 19 48.72 17.74 -7.06
CA GLU A 19 49.40 18.00 -5.77
C GLU A 19 48.52 17.65 -4.55
N VAL A 20 47.74 16.59 -4.62
CA VAL A 20 46.99 16.12 -3.43
C VAL A 20 47.96 15.35 -2.53
N GLU A 21 48.20 15.84 -1.29
CA GLU A 21 49.01 15.15 -0.28
C GLU A 21 48.54 13.69 -0.13
N ASP A 22 49.48 12.79 0.18
CA ASP A 22 49.15 11.34 0.29
C ASP A 22 48.05 11.06 1.32
N GLU A 23 47.95 11.87 2.36
CA GLU A 23 46.90 11.79 3.37
C GLU A 23 45.49 12.08 2.76
N ASP A 24 45.38 13.04 1.88
CA ASP A 24 44.10 13.35 1.21
C ASP A 24 43.70 12.32 0.16
N LYS A 25 44.68 11.72 -0.52
CA LYS A 25 44.42 10.55 -1.39
C LYS A 25 43.82 9.38 -0.60
N ILE A 26 44.36 9.15 0.61
CA ILE A 26 43.83 8.13 1.52
C ILE A 26 42.41 8.47 1.95
N LYS A 27 42.11 9.70 2.36
CA LYS A 27 40.79 10.17 2.76
C LYS A 27 39.76 10.00 1.63
N ILE A 28 40.13 10.40 0.40
CA ILE A 28 39.27 10.27 -0.80
C ILE A 28 38.99 8.79 -1.08
N LYS A 29 40.00 7.93 -1.00
CA LYS A 29 39.83 6.48 -1.23
C LYS A 29 38.86 5.85 -0.21
N TYR A 30 39.00 6.18 1.08
CA TYR A 30 38.11 5.66 2.13
C TYR A 30 36.71 6.25 2.01
N SER A 31 36.56 7.54 1.69
CA SER A 31 35.25 8.19 1.45
C SER A 31 34.52 7.53 0.28
N SER A 32 35.22 7.29 -0.84
CA SER A 32 34.66 6.60 -2.00
C SER A 32 34.21 5.18 -1.65
N LYS A 33 35.02 4.44 -0.90
CA LYS A 33 34.70 3.08 -0.47
C LYS A 33 33.51 3.05 0.48
N LEU A 34 33.42 4.00 1.42
CA LEU A 34 32.29 4.17 2.32
C LEU A 34 31.00 4.48 1.54
N SER A 35 31.08 5.40 0.59
CA SER A 35 29.94 5.73 -0.29
C SER A 35 29.44 4.51 -1.07
N GLN A 36 30.33 3.68 -1.59
CA GLN A 36 29.96 2.44 -2.29
C GLN A 36 29.28 1.43 -1.36
N ILE A 37 29.79 1.28 -0.12
CA ILE A 37 29.20 0.40 0.89
C ILE A 37 27.80 0.90 1.26
N MET A 38 27.65 2.20 1.53
CA MET A 38 26.34 2.81 1.86
C MET A 38 25.33 2.64 0.73
N LYS A 39 25.78 2.82 -0.52
CA LYS A 39 24.92 2.58 -1.69
C LYS A 39 24.43 1.14 -1.75
N LYS A 40 25.32 0.16 -1.59
CA LYS A 40 24.94 -1.26 -1.56
C LYS A 40 23.99 -1.60 -0.41
N LEU A 41 24.24 -1.07 0.79
CA LEU A 41 23.36 -1.26 1.94
C LEU A 41 21.96 -0.71 1.65
N PHE A 42 21.89 0.47 1.05
CA PHE A 42 20.61 1.08 0.67
C PHE A 42 19.85 0.25 -0.39
N GLU A 43 20.55 -0.25 -1.41
CA GLU A 43 19.97 -1.14 -2.42
C GLU A 43 19.43 -2.43 -1.78
N VAL A 44 20.20 -3.09 -0.92
CA VAL A 44 19.77 -4.32 -0.25
C VAL A 44 18.60 -4.06 0.71
N ALA A 45 18.63 -2.95 1.45
CA ALA A 45 17.54 -2.58 2.36
C ALA A 45 16.24 -2.33 1.59
N ASN A 46 16.30 -1.58 0.48
CA ASN A 46 15.15 -1.34 -0.38
C ASN A 46 14.59 -2.65 -0.97
N ASP A 47 15.45 -3.48 -1.57
CA ASP A 47 15.02 -4.76 -2.15
C ASP A 47 14.33 -5.65 -1.10
N THR A 48 14.84 -5.65 0.12
CA THR A 48 14.25 -6.41 1.22
C THR A 48 12.89 -5.85 1.60
N ALA A 49 12.77 -4.53 1.75
CA ALA A 49 11.51 -3.87 2.08
C ALA A 49 10.44 -4.11 0.99
N TYR A 50 10.78 -3.97 -0.27
CA TYR A 50 9.85 -4.24 -1.37
C TYR A 50 9.36 -5.69 -1.40
N LYS A 51 10.25 -6.66 -1.18
CA LYS A 51 9.87 -8.08 -1.09
C LYS A 51 8.94 -8.38 0.08
N GLN A 52 9.19 -7.75 1.23
CA GLN A 52 8.30 -7.87 2.39
C GLN A 52 6.92 -7.26 2.10
N VAL A 53 6.87 -6.07 1.49
CA VAL A 53 5.62 -5.44 1.08
C VAL A 53 4.87 -6.30 0.07
N GLU A 54 5.55 -6.85 -0.94
CA GLU A 54 4.97 -7.75 -1.94
C GLU A 54 4.35 -8.99 -1.27
N GLN A 55 5.08 -9.61 -0.34
CA GLN A 55 4.60 -10.77 0.41
C GLN A 55 3.35 -10.41 1.21
N ARG A 56 3.39 -9.34 2.03
CA ARG A 56 2.25 -8.91 2.84
C ARG A 56 1.05 -8.51 1.99
N ALA A 57 1.29 -7.81 0.89
CA ALA A 57 0.24 -7.44 -0.06
C ALA A 57 -0.48 -8.69 -0.63
N ASN A 58 0.27 -9.73 -0.99
CA ASN A 58 -0.32 -10.98 -1.47
C ASN A 58 -1.13 -11.72 -0.38
N GLU A 59 -0.65 -11.71 0.88
CA GLU A 59 -1.39 -12.26 2.01
C GLU A 59 -2.75 -11.54 2.21
N PHE A 60 -2.74 -10.20 2.19
CA PHE A 60 -3.96 -9.40 2.29
C PHE A 60 -4.88 -9.58 1.08
N TYR A 61 -4.32 -9.59 -0.11
CA TYR A 61 -5.08 -9.76 -1.34
C TYR A 61 -5.85 -11.09 -1.36
N LYS A 62 -5.19 -12.18 -0.97
CA LYS A 62 -5.83 -13.51 -0.85
C LYS A 62 -6.97 -13.51 0.18
N LYS A 63 -6.82 -12.84 1.31
CA LYS A 63 -7.89 -12.69 2.32
C LYS A 63 -9.08 -11.89 1.80
N MET A 64 -8.84 -10.81 1.04
CA MET A 64 -9.90 -9.94 0.49
C MET A 64 -10.70 -10.59 -0.63
N THR A 65 -10.06 -11.41 -1.43
CA THR A 65 -10.66 -11.98 -2.65
C THR A 65 -11.17 -13.40 -2.47
N HIS A 66 -10.98 -13.99 -1.29
CA HIS A 66 -11.27 -15.42 -1.05
C HIS A 66 -10.63 -16.31 -2.13
N GLU A 67 -11.32 -17.41 -2.46
CA GLU A 67 -10.85 -18.41 -3.43
C GLU A 67 -10.74 -17.89 -4.88
N ASN A 68 -11.30 -16.71 -5.16
CA ASN A 68 -11.21 -16.09 -6.49
C ASN A 68 -9.83 -15.45 -6.78
N ALA A 69 -8.90 -15.47 -5.83
CA ALA A 69 -7.55 -14.95 -6.04
C ALA A 69 -6.80 -15.65 -7.21
N ALA A 70 -7.11 -16.91 -7.47
CA ALA A 70 -6.55 -17.67 -8.59
C ALA A 70 -6.79 -17.02 -9.98
N ILE A 71 -7.82 -16.18 -10.10
CA ILE A 71 -8.16 -15.52 -11.38
C ILE A 71 -7.26 -14.29 -11.62
N VAL A 72 -6.67 -13.71 -10.57
CA VAL A 72 -5.96 -12.43 -10.68
C VAL A 72 -4.46 -12.56 -10.42
N GLY A 73 -4.00 -13.75 -10.02
CA GLY A 73 -2.59 -14.06 -9.83
C GLY A 73 -1.94 -13.36 -8.63
N ASP A 74 -0.62 -13.33 -8.60
CA ASP A 74 0.17 -12.73 -7.54
C ASP A 74 0.54 -11.29 -7.85
N ILE A 75 0.51 -10.43 -6.83
CA ILE A 75 0.99 -9.04 -6.91
C ILE A 75 2.51 -9.05 -6.99
N LYS A 76 3.06 -8.24 -7.89
CA LYS A 76 4.47 -7.96 -8.05
C LYS A 76 4.73 -6.47 -8.02
N ILE A 77 5.89 -6.09 -7.48
CA ILE A 77 6.35 -4.71 -7.42
C ILE A 77 7.69 -4.63 -8.15
N ASP A 78 7.74 -3.83 -9.23
CA ASP A 78 8.99 -3.57 -9.94
C ASP A 78 9.91 -2.68 -9.08
N LEU A 79 11.10 -3.17 -8.79
CA LEU A 79 12.06 -2.49 -7.90
C LEU A 79 12.66 -1.20 -8.50
N GLN A 80 12.63 -1.06 -9.82
CA GLN A 80 13.21 0.10 -10.51
C GLN A 80 12.19 1.20 -10.73
N THR A 81 10.98 0.80 -11.13
CA THR A 81 9.90 1.73 -11.48
C THR A 81 8.89 1.95 -10.37
N SER A 82 8.89 1.08 -9.34
CA SER A 82 7.86 1.00 -8.31
C SER A 82 6.46 0.73 -8.89
N GLU A 83 6.39 0.17 -10.10
CA GLU A 83 5.14 -0.21 -10.72
C GLU A 83 4.57 -1.46 -10.05
N ILE A 84 3.26 -1.42 -9.74
CA ILE A 84 2.52 -2.54 -9.18
C ILE A 84 1.77 -3.23 -10.32
N TYR A 85 1.99 -4.53 -10.47
CA TYR A 85 1.33 -5.35 -11.49
C TYR A 85 1.01 -6.74 -10.93
N THR A 86 0.26 -7.53 -11.67
CA THR A 86 -0.05 -8.92 -11.29
C THR A 86 0.45 -9.89 -12.35
N VAL A 87 0.83 -11.08 -11.89
CA VAL A 87 1.29 -12.17 -12.74
C VAL A 87 0.43 -13.42 -12.50
N ASP A 88 0.22 -14.19 -13.54
CA ASP A 88 -0.42 -15.50 -13.46
C ASP A 88 0.54 -16.58 -12.94
N GLU A 89 0.06 -17.82 -12.84
CA GLU A 89 0.86 -18.98 -12.41
C GLU A 89 2.08 -19.25 -13.29
N SER A 90 2.05 -18.82 -14.55
CA SER A 90 3.19 -18.92 -15.48
C SER A 90 4.22 -17.80 -15.31
N GLY A 91 3.92 -16.79 -14.46
CA GLY A 91 4.72 -15.59 -14.29
C GLY A 91 4.46 -14.52 -15.36
N SER A 92 3.46 -14.73 -16.24
CA SER A 92 3.11 -13.76 -17.27
C SER A 92 2.26 -12.62 -16.70
N ARG A 93 2.51 -11.39 -17.16
CA ARG A 93 1.80 -10.22 -16.66
C ARG A 93 0.33 -10.23 -17.11
N ILE A 94 -0.58 -10.01 -16.18
CA ILE A 94 -2.02 -9.90 -16.42
C ILE A 94 -2.34 -8.47 -16.80
N LEU A 95 -2.83 -8.23 -18.02
CA LEU A 95 -3.10 -6.87 -18.52
C LEU A 95 -4.51 -6.38 -18.25
N ASN A 96 -5.50 -7.30 -18.25
CA ASN A 96 -6.92 -6.94 -18.16
C ASN A 96 -7.48 -7.25 -16.77
N ILE A 97 -7.24 -6.35 -15.84
CA ILE A 97 -7.76 -6.43 -14.47
C ILE A 97 -9.01 -5.56 -14.37
N ASN A 98 -10.12 -6.13 -13.90
CA ASN A 98 -11.36 -5.37 -13.65
C ASN A 98 -11.17 -4.34 -12.52
N GLN A 99 -12.06 -3.35 -12.44
CA GLN A 99 -11.94 -2.25 -11.49
C GLN A 99 -11.97 -2.71 -10.02
N GLY A 100 -12.80 -3.67 -9.67
CA GLY A 100 -12.89 -4.21 -8.31
C GLY A 100 -11.58 -4.84 -7.88
N ASN A 101 -11.00 -5.72 -8.71
CA ASN A 101 -9.71 -6.34 -8.41
C ASN A 101 -8.57 -5.32 -8.33
N ARG A 102 -8.60 -4.28 -9.15
CA ARG A 102 -7.61 -3.20 -9.08
C ARG A 102 -7.67 -2.48 -7.73
N ILE A 103 -8.86 -2.20 -7.22
CA ILE A 103 -9.04 -1.59 -5.89
C ILE A 103 -8.56 -2.54 -4.80
N SER A 104 -8.89 -3.82 -4.87
CA SER A 104 -8.40 -4.81 -3.89
C SER A 104 -6.88 -4.91 -3.89
N ILE A 105 -6.22 -4.87 -5.05
CA ILE A 105 -4.76 -4.84 -5.17
C ILE A 105 -4.19 -3.57 -4.50
N GLN A 106 -4.75 -2.40 -4.78
CA GLN A 106 -4.31 -1.14 -4.18
C GLN A 106 -4.43 -1.17 -2.65
N LEU A 107 -5.57 -1.61 -2.13
CA LEU A 107 -5.79 -1.75 -0.68
C LEU A 107 -4.82 -2.76 -0.07
N ALA A 108 -4.59 -3.89 -0.71
CA ALA A 108 -3.66 -4.91 -0.26
C ALA A 108 -2.21 -4.39 -0.18
N VAL A 109 -1.79 -3.62 -1.19
CA VAL A 109 -0.45 -2.99 -1.18
C VAL A 109 -0.32 -1.94 -0.08
N ILE A 110 -1.34 -1.09 0.11
CA ILE A 110 -1.34 -0.10 1.20
C ILE A 110 -1.25 -0.82 2.55
N ALA A 111 -2.06 -1.85 2.77
CA ALA A 111 -2.01 -2.67 3.98
C ALA A 111 -0.63 -3.31 4.18
N GLY A 112 -0.05 -3.84 3.11
CA GLY A 112 1.30 -4.42 3.11
C GLY A 112 2.37 -3.40 3.52
N ILE A 113 2.35 -2.20 2.95
CA ILE A 113 3.28 -1.11 3.29
C ILE A 113 3.15 -0.74 4.77
N LEU A 114 1.93 -0.51 5.25
CA LEU A 114 1.70 -0.10 6.63
C LEU A 114 2.12 -1.20 7.63
N THR A 115 1.83 -2.46 7.31
CA THR A 115 2.25 -3.61 8.14
C THR A 115 3.76 -3.73 8.21
N VAL A 116 4.47 -3.65 7.08
CA VAL A 116 5.94 -3.70 7.05
C VAL A 116 6.54 -2.51 7.81
N ALA A 117 5.97 -1.30 7.65
CA ALA A 117 6.42 -0.12 8.38
C ALA A 117 6.21 -0.30 9.90
N GLN A 118 5.08 -0.86 10.32
CA GLN A 118 4.81 -1.19 11.73
C GLN A 118 5.81 -2.21 12.28
N GLU A 119 6.06 -3.29 11.55
CA GLU A 119 7.02 -4.33 11.94
C GLU A 119 8.45 -3.80 12.06
N GLN A 120 8.86 -2.89 11.18
CA GLN A 120 10.23 -2.35 11.16
C GLN A 120 10.46 -1.23 12.17
N PHE A 121 9.47 -0.35 12.34
CA PHE A 121 9.62 0.88 13.16
C PHE A 121 8.87 0.83 14.48
N GLY A 122 8.03 -0.19 14.72
CA GLY A 122 7.20 -0.29 15.91
C GLY A 122 6.13 0.82 16.01
N ILE A 123 5.83 1.49 14.88
CA ILE A 123 4.85 2.59 14.83
C ILE A 123 3.56 2.05 14.26
N GLN A 124 2.48 2.25 15.01
CA GLN A 124 1.14 1.90 14.54
C GLN A 124 0.54 3.06 13.78
N TYR A 125 0.07 2.77 12.58
CA TYR A 125 -0.56 3.75 11.72
C TYR A 125 -2.08 3.50 11.70
N PRO A 126 -2.90 4.53 12.01
CA PRO A 126 -4.35 4.40 11.84
C PRO A 126 -4.68 4.28 10.36
N PHE A 127 -5.59 3.36 10.04
CA PHE A 127 -6.10 3.19 8.69
C PHE A 127 -7.43 3.94 8.54
N VAL A 128 -7.46 4.95 7.69
CA VAL A 128 -8.67 5.74 7.42
C VAL A 128 -8.99 5.65 5.93
N THR A 129 -10.21 5.23 5.60
CA THR A 129 -10.62 5.09 4.20
C THR A 129 -12.08 5.47 3.99
N ASP A 130 -12.34 6.12 2.85
CA ASP A 130 -13.69 6.50 2.42
C ASP A 130 -14.14 5.61 1.26
N ALA A 131 -15.26 4.93 1.44
CA ALA A 131 -15.92 4.07 0.46
C ALA A 131 -15.01 3.08 -0.28
N PRO A 132 -14.08 2.39 0.40
CA PRO A 132 -13.05 1.55 -0.25
C PRO A 132 -13.66 0.38 -1.02
N VAL A 133 -14.89 0.02 -0.70
CA VAL A 133 -15.58 -1.17 -1.23
C VAL A 133 -16.75 -0.84 -2.17
N SER A 134 -16.90 0.41 -2.57
CA SER A 134 -18.03 0.85 -3.42
C SER A 134 -18.09 0.16 -4.78
N HIS A 135 -16.94 -0.31 -5.29
CA HIS A 135 -16.83 -1.01 -6.56
C HIS A 135 -16.61 -2.51 -6.43
N LEU A 136 -16.64 -3.04 -5.20
CA LEU A 136 -16.52 -4.46 -4.93
C LEU A 136 -17.92 -5.10 -4.91
N GLY A 137 -18.05 -6.28 -5.52
CA GLY A 137 -19.26 -7.07 -5.47
C GLY A 137 -19.32 -8.01 -4.29
N GLY A 138 -20.54 -8.27 -3.79
CA GLY A 138 -20.90 -9.38 -2.92
C GLY A 138 -19.90 -9.70 -1.80
N ASP A 139 -19.47 -10.95 -1.77
CA ASP A 139 -18.63 -11.52 -0.72
C ASP A 139 -17.26 -10.83 -0.58
N ASN A 140 -16.70 -10.30 -1.68
CA ASN A 140 -15.42 -9.59 -1.66
C ASN A 140 -15.52 -8.27 -0.85
N LYS A 141 -16.69 -7.62 -0.83
CA LYS A 141 -16.93 -6.41 -0.04
C LYS A 141 -16.76 -6.68 1.45
N THR A 142 -17.45 -7.71 1.94
CA THR A 142 -17.41 -8.12 3.37
C THR A 142 -16.01 -8.58 3.76
N SER A 143 -15.37 -9.39 2.93
CA SER A 143 -14.02 -9.91 3.20
C SER A 143 -12.96 -8.80 3.22
N THR A 144 -13.07 -7.82 2.35
CA THR A 144 -12.17 -6.66 2.35
C THR A 144 -12.31 -5.86 3.65
N ILE A 145 -13.54 -5.57 4.08
CA ILE A 145 -13.77 -4.86 5.34
C ILE A 145 -13.22 -5.64 6.54
N LYS A 146 -13.52 -6.94 6.63
CA LYS A 146 -13.00 -7.81 7.69
C LYS A 146 -11.48 -7.79 7.71
N THR A 147 -10.85 -7.97 6.57
CA THR A 147 -9.39 -7.96 6.44
C THR A 147 -8.78 -6.64 6.91
N MET A 148 -9.40 -5.50 6.58
CA MET A 148 -8.92 -4.18 7.02
C MET A 148 -9.09 -3.96 8.53
N VAL A 149 -10.24 -4.37 9.11
CA VAL A 149 -10.47 -4.27 10.55
C VAL A 149 -9.50 -5.14 11.35
N GLU A 150 -9.17 -6.33 10.83
CA GLU A 150 -8.23 -7.25 11.48
C GLU A 150 -6.76 -6.87 11.30
N ALA A 151 -6.44 -6.12 10.23
CA ALA A 151 -5.06 -5.77 9.91
C ALA A 151 -4.50 -4.62 10.74
N PHE A 152 -5.36 -3.74 11.27
CA PHE A 152 -4.94 -2.52 11.94
C PHE A 152 -5.58 -2.43 13.32
N GLU A 153 -4.80 -1.98 14.32
CA GLU A 153 -5.33 -1.73 15.67
C GLU A 153 -6.36 -0.60 15.71
N GLN A 154 -6.22 0.37 14.80
CA GLN A 154 -7.17 1.46 14.67
C GLN A 154 -7.52 1.66 13.20
N SER A 155 -8.81 1.50 12.88
CA SER A 155 -9.31 1.75 11.53
C SER A 155 -10.62 2.54 11.57
N ILE A 156 -10.76 3.48 10.64
CA ILE A 156 -11.99 4.23 10.37
C ILE A 156 -12.38 3.95 8.93
N ILE A 157 -13.48 3.23 8.75
CA ILE A 157 -13.95 2.81 7.43
C ILE A 157 -15.31 3.43 7.20
N ILE A 158 -15.42 4.34 6.22
CA ILE A 158 -16.68 4.94 5.79
C ILE A 158 -17.23 4.07 4.67
N ILE A 159 -18.46 3.61 4.80
CA ILE A 159 -19.11 2.72 3.83
C ILE A 159 -20.36 3.41 3.32
N LYS A 160 -20.48 3.54 2.01
CA LYS A 160 -21.74 3.96 1.39
C LYS A 160 -22.72 2.80 1.42
N ASP A 161 -23.79 2.94 2.17
CA ASP A 161 -24.90 1.99 2.13
C ASP A 161 -25.78 2.31 0.93
N ASP A 162 -25.95 1.35 0.03
CA ASP A 162 -26.92 1.44 -1.04
C ASP A 162 -28.26 0.93 -0.51
N THR A 163 -28.98 1.83 0.17
CA THR A 163 -30.27 1.53 0.80
C THR A 163 -31.37 1.19 -0.20
N SER A 164 -31.13 1.39 -1.50
CA SER A 164 -32.12 1.19 -2.57
C SER A 164 -32.37 -0.27 -2.91
N THR A 165 -31.49 -1.18 -2.50
CA THR A 165 -31.62 -2.62 -2.76
C THR A 165 -31.42 -3.41 -1.48
N LYS A 166 -32.30 -4.37 -1.20
CA LYS A 166 -32.05 -5.46 -0.23
C LYS A 166 -30.84 -6.26 -0.73
N ASN A 167 -29.65 -5.74 -0.46
CA ASN A 167 -28.41 -6.31 -0.95
C ASN A 167 -27.86 -7.24 0.15
N LYS A 168 -27.79 -8.53 -0.14
CA LYS A 168 -27.27 -9.55 0.75
C LYS A 168 -25.90 -9.17 1.35
N ALA A 169 -25.06 -8.49 0.57
CA ALA A 169 -23.75 -8.02 1.02
C ALA A 169 -23.85 -6.97 2.15
N ASN A 170 -24.86 -6.11 2.14
CA ASN A 170 -25.07 -5.13 3.21
C ASN A 170 -25.56 -5.81 4.48
N ASP A 171 -26.39 -6.84 4.37
CA ASP A 171 -26.85 -7.61 5.52
C ASP A 171 -25.69 -8.39 6.19
N GLU A 172 -24.74 -8.91 5.39
CA GLU A 172 -23.54 -9.57 5.89
C GLU A 172 -22.60 -8.60 6.60
N ILE A 173 -22.43 -7.39 6.08
CA ILE A 173 -21.64 -6.33 6.73
C ILE A 173 -22.28 -5.92 8.05
N ARG A 174 -23.58 -5.68 8.07
CA ARG A 174 -24.32 -5.34 9.31
C ARG A 174 -24.22 -6.46 10.34
N LYS A 175 -24.32 -7.70 9.90
CA LYS A 175 -24.13 -8.86 10.77
C LYS A 175 -22.71 -8.88 11.33
N PHE A 176 -21.69 -8.68 10.50
CA PHE A 176 -20.31 -8.61 10.94
C PHE A 176 -20.08 -7.48 11.95
N ILE A 177 -20.63 -6.28 11.68
CA ILE A 177 -20.53 -5.14 12.60
C ILE A 177 -21.13 -5.48 13.99
N ASN A 178 -22.27 -6.14 14.01
CA ASN A 178 -22.97 -6.47 15.26
C ASN A 178 -22.33 -7.62 16.04
N GLU A 179 -21.66 -8.55 15.36
CA GLU A 179 -21.09 -9.78 15.95
C GLU A 179 -19.59 -9.66 16.24
N SER A 180 -18.89 -8.68 15.67
CA SER A 180 -17.44 -8.55 15.80
C SER A 180 -17.06 -7.84 17.09
N SER A 181 -16.22 -8.49 17.89
CA SER A 181 -15.59 -7.88 19.06
C SER A 181 -14.47 -6.88 18.71
N SER A 182 -14.05 -6.83 17.45
CA SER A 182 -13.01 -5.92 16.97
C SER A 182 -13.53 -4.56 16.54
N ILE A 183 -14.87 -4.33 16.61
CA ILE A 183 -15.50 -3.07 16.25
C ILE A 183 -15.97 -2.38 17.53
N GLU A 184 -15.34 -1.26 17.87
CA GLU A 184 -15.71 -0.49 19.07
C GLU A 184 -16.99 0.33 18.88
N ALA A 185 -17.19 0.90 17.69
CA ALA A 185 -18.35 1.72 17.39
C ALA A 185 -18.72 1.70 15.92
N ALA A 186 -20.01 1.72 15.63
CA ALA A 186 -20.55 1.89 14.29
C ALA A 186 -21.63 2.98 14.32
N TYR A 187 -21.57 3.91 13.36
CA TYR A 187 -22.50 5.02 13.23
C TYR A 187 -23.18 4.98 11.87
N GLU A 188 -24.50 5.17 11.86
CA GLU A 188 -25.26 5.34 10.63
C GLU A 188 -25.54 6.84 10.42
N LEU A 189 -25.08 7.39 9.30
CA LEU A 189 -25.35 8.76 8.91
C LEU A 189 -26.58 8.77 8.00
N SER A 190 -27.70 9.30 8.48
CA SER A 190 -28.89 9.55 7.68
C SER A 190 -28.99 11.03 7.31
N LEU A 191 -29.30 11.33 6.05
CA LEU A 191 -29.71 12.69 5.67
C LEU A 191 -31.04 13.00 6.36
N SER A 192 -31.03 13.90 7.34
CA SER A 192 -32.28 14.51 7.78
C SER A 192 -32.87 15.25 6.58
N LYS A 193 -34.12 14.95 6.22
CA LYS A 193 -34.86 15.83 5.32
C LYS A 193 -34.84 17.21 5.97
N SER A 194 -34.14 18.17 5.36
CA SER A 194 -34.31 19.56 5.75
C SER A 194 -35.79 19.87 5.53
N GLU A 195 -36.52 20.15 6.59
CA GLU A 195 -37.81 20.80 6.50
C GLU A 195 -37.58 22.05 5.65
N ASN A 196 -38.39 22.18 4.58
CA ASN A 196 -38.31 23.30 3.66
C ASN A 196 -38.45 24.61 4.44
N ILE A 197 -37.33 25.33 4.57
CA ILE A 197 -37.30 26.72 5.05
C ILE A 197 -37.70 27.66 3.89
N ASN A 198 -38.78 27.34 3.17
CA ASN A 198 -39.25 28.16 2.07
C ASN A 198 -40.73 28.54 2.18
N ASP A 199 -41.21 28.78 3.38
CA ASP A 199 -42.56 29.36 3.54
C ASP A 199 -42.55 30.53 4.52
N GLN A 200 -41.67 31.51 4.31
CA GLN A 200 -41.85 32.86 4.89
C GLN A 200 -40.96 33.88 4.16
N TYR A 201 -41.40 34.31 2.96
CA TYR A 201 -41.23 35.71 2.48
C TYR A 201 -42.30 36.02 1.42
#